data_65c98844888034b97c476248da064297
#
_entry.id   65c98844888034b97c476248da064297
#
_cell.length_a   1.000
_cell.length_b   1.000
_cell.length_c   1.000
_cell.angle_alpha   90.00
_cell.angle_beta   90.00
_cell.angle_gamma   90.00
#
_symmetry.space_group_name_H-M   'P 1'
#
loop_
_entity.id
_entity.type
_entity.pdbx_description
1 polymer ?
#
loop_
_entity_poly.entity_id
_entity_poly.type
_entity_poly.pdbx_seq_one_letter_code
_entity_poly.pdbx_strand_id
1 'polypeptide(L)'
;MLLTVDIGNTTVAVAGFVGERPAFLRRLPAGREEGPRDWAAALRALLAGAGPFRGAALSSVVPALTGPVADALACITGGRVLTVDRDTPTGLPLGDYDGAALGMDRVVDCVAALARYAPPLAVFDMGTATTLSVVDREGVFRGGMILAGLSLSLDALSARAAQLPPVTLSPPEGLVGTDTERCMRYGAIYGAAGAVEGIAARLEEQFGPLTVVLTGGNGAYVRPLLRIPVVWEPMLTHLGLRELWLRQEP
;
A
#
# COMPACT_ATOMS: atom_id res chain seq x y z
N MET A 1 -19.73 -0.17 11.96
CA MET A 1 -18.43 -0.54 11.37
C MET A 1 -18.05 0.51 10.33
N LEU A 2 -16.79 0.95 10.26
CA LEU A 2 -16.27 1.80 9.20
C LEU A 2 -15.65 0.91 8.11
N LEU A 3 -15.95 1.17 6.85
CA LEU A 3 -15.22 0.58 5.72
C LEU A 3 -14.04 1.46 5.33
N THR A 4 -12.92 0.85 4.99
CA THR A 4 -11.80 1.52 4.33
C THR A 4 -11.46 0.77 3.06
N VAL A 5 -11.27 1.51 1.96
CA VAL A 5 -11.07 0.93 0.64
C VAL A 5 -9.83 1.54 -0.01
N ASP A 6 -8.92 0.68 -0.42
CA ASP A 6 -7.75 1.07 -1.19
C ASP A 6 -7.85 0.52 -2.60
N ILE A 7 -7.87 1.42 -3.60
CA ILE A 7 -8.00 1.09 -5.02
C ILE A 7 -6.64 1.20 -5.68
N GLY A 8 -5.94 0.07 -5.71
CA GLY A 8 -4.68 -0.08 -6.42
C GLY A 8 -4.86 -0.51 -7.88
N ASN A 9 -3.75 -0.53 -8.62
CA ASN A 9 -3.74 -0.90 -10.05
C ASN A 9 -4.16 -2.35 -10.31
N THR A 10 -3.90 -3.25 -9.37
CA THR A 10 -4.15 -4.69 -9.49
C THR A 10 -5.31 -5.14 -8.61
N THR A 11 -5.53 -4.48 -7.48
CA THR A 11 -6.41 -4.95 -6.42
C THR A 11 -7.20 -3.81 -5.81
N VAL A 12 -8.48 -4.05 -5.53
CA VAL A 12 -9.30 -3.25 -4.62
C VAL A 12 -9.35 -3.96 -3.27
N ALA A 13 -8.69 -3.40 -2.27
CA ALA A 13 -8.66 -3.92 -0.92
C ALA A 13 -9.73 -3.24 -0.06
N VAL A 14 -10.50 -4.02 0.70
CA VAL A 14 -11.60 -3.54 1.55
C VAL A 14 -11.41 -4.07 2.96
N ALA A 15 -11.28 -3.18 3.93
CA ALA A 15 -11.23 -3.55 5.34
C ALA A 15 -12.43 -2.97 6.11
N GLY A 16 -12.87 -3.69 7.14
CA GLY A 16 -13.88 -3.23 8.07
C GLY A 16 -13.30 -3.00 9.45
N PHE A 17 -13.61 -1.87 10.08
CA PHE A 17 -13.15 -1.53 11.43
C PHE A 17 -14.30 -1.39 12.43
N VAL A 18 -14.12 -2.01 13.60
CA VAL A 18 -14.94 -1.80 14.79
C VAL A 18 -14.07 -1.09 15.82
N GLY A 19 -14.29 0.21 16.01
CA GLY A 19 -13.35 1.05 16.76
C GLY A 19 -11.97 1.06 16.10
N GLU A 20 -10.94 0.62 16.82
CA GLU A 20 -9.56 0.52 16.31
C GLU A 20 -9.23 -0.84 15.69
N ARG A 21 -10.06 -1.84 15.92
CA ARG A 21 -9.75 -3.22 15.54
C ARG A 21 -10.23 -3.51 14.12
N PRO A 22 -9.37 -4.03 13.24
CA PRO A 22 -9.81 -4.56 11.97
C PRO A 22 -10.61 -5.83 12.21
N ALA A 23 -11.81 -5.88 11.62
CA ALA A 23 -12.69 -7.06 11.68
C ALA A 23 -12.44 -8.01 10.50
N PHE A 24 -12.07 -7.45 9.36
CA PHE A 24 -11.71 -8.20 8.16
C PHE A 24 -10.85 -7.37 7.21
N LEU A 25 -10.16 -8.06 6.31
CA LEU A 25 -9.54 -7.54 5.10
C LEU A 25 -9.88 -8.47 3.95
N ARG A 26 -10.55 -7.96 2.93
CA ARG A 26 -10.98 -8.70 1.75
C ARG A 26 -10.50 -8.00 0.49
N ARG A 27 -10.33 -8.73 -0.61
CA ARG A 27 -9.78 -8.18 -1.85
C ARG A 27 -10.58 -8.61 -3.06
N LEU A 28 -10.68 -7.71 -4.04
CA LEU A 28 -11.19 -7.98 -5.39
C LEU A 28 -10.10 -7.58 -6.40
N PRO A 29 -9.99 -8.27 -7.54
CA PRO A 29 -9.20 -7.78 -8.66
C PRO A 29 -9.71 -6.41 -9.10
N ALA A 30 -8.81 -5.49 -9.47
CA ALA A 30 -9.20 -4.17 -9.99
C ALA A 30 -9.88 -4.23 -11.37
N GLY A 31 -9.73 -5.35 -12.10
CA GLY A 31 -10.51 -5.67 -13.30
C GLY A 31 -10.24 -4.78 -14.51
N ARG A 32 -9.02 -4.25 -14.66
CA ARG A 32 -8.66 -3.41 -15.82
C ARG A 32 -8.87 -4.11 -17.17
N GLU A 33 -8.80 -5.43 -17.21
CA GLU A 33 -8.90 -6.26 -18.42
C GLU A 33 -10.29 -6.87 -18.62
N GLU A 34 -11.21 -6.77 -17.64
CA GLU A 34 -12.49 -7.50 -17.64
C GLU A 34 -13.69 -6.65 -18.11
N GLY A 35 -13.49 -5.40 -18.54
CA GLY A 35 -14.56 -4.49 -18.93
C GLY A 35 -15.36 -3.91 -17.76
N PRO A 36 -16.51 -3.25 -18.02
CA PRO A 36 -17.31 -2.61 -16.97
C PRO A 36 -17.82 -3.63 -15.94
N ARG A 37 -17.50 -3.40 -14.67
CA ARG A 37 -17.97 -4.25 -13.55
C ARG A 37 -19.09 -3.55 -12.79
N ASP A 38 -20.12 -4.32 -12.41
CA ASP A 38 -21.08 -3.87 -11.39
C ASP A 38 -20.41 -3.90 -10.00
N TRP A 39 -19.82 -2.77 -9.62
CA TRP A 39 -19.13 -2.63 -8.34
C TRP A 39 -20.08 -2.76 -7.15
N ALA A 40 -21.34 -2.37 -7.28
CA ALA A 40 -22.32 -2.50 -6.21
C ALA A 40 -22.63 -3.99 -5.95
N ALA A 41 -22.83 -4.79 -6.98
CA ALA A 41 -23.01 -6.23 -6.83
C ALA A 41 -21.76 -6.93 -6.30
N ALA A 42 -20.59 -6.59 -6.84
CA ALA A 42 -19.32 -7.20 -6.41
C ALA A 42 -19.00 -6.88 -4.94
N LEU A 43 -19.17 -5.63 -4.51
CA LEU A 43 -18.91 -5.22 -3.12
C LEU A 43 -19.97 -5.79 -2.17
N ARG A 44 -21.26 -5.86 -2.54
CA ARG A 44 -22.28 -6.54 -1.71
C ARG A 44 -21.95 -8.02 -1.50
N ALA A 45 -21.53 -8.71 -2.55
CA ALA A 45 -21.10 -10.10 -2.44
C ALA A 45 -19.86 -10.24 -1.54
N LEU A 46 -18.86 -9.37 -1.73
CA LEU A 46 -17.65 -9.34 -0.91
C LEU A 46 -17.96 -9.09 0.57
N LEU A 47 -18.92 -8.21 0.86
CA LEU A 47 -19.27 -7.77 2.21
C LEU A 47 -20.40 -8.60 2.84
N ALA A 48 -20.83 -9.67 2.21
CA ALA A 48 -21.89 -10.54 2.72
C ALA A 48 -21.57 -10.99 4.17
N GLY A 49 -22.56 -10.88 5.05
CA GLY A 49 -22.44 -11.23 6.46
C GLY A 49 -21.70 -10.20 7.32
N ALA A 50 -21.26 -9.07 6.75
CA ALA A 50 -20.66 -7.96 7.48
C ALA A 50 -21.62 -6.77 7.59
N GLY A 51 -21.44 -5.93 8.61
CA GLY A 51 -22.25 -4.72 8.83
C GLY A 51 -22.87 -4.69 10.25
N PRO A 52 -23.67 -3.71 10.57
CA PRO A 52 -23.99 -2.52 9.76
C PRO A 52 -22.78 -1.59 9.58
N PHE A 53 -22.79 -0.84 8.50
CA PHE A 53 -21.75 0.12 8.17
C PHE A 53 -22.21 1.55 8.47
N ARG A 54 -21.32 2.40 9.02
CA ARG A 54 -21.59 3.81 9.32
C ARG A 54 -21.09 4.77 8.22
N GLY A 55 -20.31 4.25 7.28
CA GLY A 55 -19.72 4.99 6.18
C GLY A 55 -18.46 4.32 5.66
N ALA A 56 -17.81 4.97 4.71
CA ALA A 56 -16.58 4.48 4.10
C ALA A 56 -15.56 5.60 3.87
N ALA A 57 -14.26 5.26 3.94
CA ALA A 57 -13.17 6.09 3.45
C ALA A 57 -12.42 5.33 2.36
N LEU A 58 -12.08 6.02 1.26
CA LEU A 58 -11.34 5.39 0.17
C LEU A 58 -10.18 6.25 -0.32
N SER A 59 -9.08 5.60 -0.71
CA SER A 59 -8.02 6.13 -1.55
C SER A 59 -7.99 5.40 -2.89
N SER A 60 -7.50 6.06 -3.92
CA SER A 60 -7.42 5.48 -5.26
C SER A 60 -6.26 6.03 -6.06
N VAL A 61 -5.53 5.14 -6.71
CA VAL A 61 -4.55 5.47 -7.76
C VAL A 61 -5.09 5.09 -9.15
N VAL A 62 -6.40 4.78 -9.27
CA VAL A 62 -7.07 4.40 -10.51
C VAL A 62 -8.30 5.30 -10.72
N PRO A 63 -8.15 6.46 -11.38
CA PRO A 63 -9.24 7.44 -11.52
C PRO A 63 -10.53 6.87 -12.10
N ALA A 64 -10.43 5.95 -13.06
CA ALA A 64 -11.60 5.33 -13.69
C ALA A 64 -12.45 4.47 -12.73
N LEU A 65 -11.89 3.99 -11.62
CA LEU A 65 -12.59 3.17 -10.64
C LEU A 65 -13.08 3.98 -9.43
N THR A 66 -12.53 5.16 -9.19
CA THR A 66 -12.82 5.97 -8.00
C THR A 66 -14.31 6.29 -7.87
N GLY A 67 -14.92 6.89 -8.90
CA GLY A 67 -16.35 7.21 -8.88
C GLY A 67 -17.26 5.99 -8.75
N PRO A 68 -17.16 5.00 -9.64
CA PRO A 68 -18.00 3.79 -9.56
C PRO A 68 -17.93 3.05 -8.22
N VAL A 69 -16.73 2.97 -7.60
CA VAL A 69 -16.57 2.33 -6.28
C VAL A 69 -17.14 3.21 -5.17
N ALA A 70 -16.94 4.54 -5.21
CA ALA A 70 -17.50 5.47 -4.24
C ALA A 70 -19.04 5.44 -4.24
N ASP A 71 -19.67 5.44 -5.43
CA ASP A 71 -21.12 5.35 -5.59
C ASP A 71 -21.67 4.03 -5.02
N ALA A 72 -20.98 2.94 -5.31
CA ALA A 72 -21.34 1.63 -4.77
C ALA A 72 -21.23 1.59 -3.24
N LEU A 73 -20.18 2.19 -2.66
CA LEU A 73 -20.02 2.30 -1.21
C LEU A 73 -21.11 3.16 -0.57
N ALA A 74 -21.49 4.28 -1.18
CA ALA A 74 -22.58 5.12 -0.71
C ALA A 74 -23.90 4.34 -0.65
N CYS A 75 -24.22 3.57 -1.71
CA CYS A 75 -25.41 2.70 -1.74
C CYS A 75 -25.37 1.58 -0.68
N ILE A 76 -24.19 1.05 -0.36
CA ILE A 76 -24.05 -0.07 0.59
C ILE A 76 -24.11 0.42 2.04
N THR A 77 -23.43 1.52 2.32
CA THR A 77 -23.34 2.04 3.69
C THR A 77 -24.55 2.87 4.08
N GLY A 78 -25.28 3.45 3.11
CA GLY A 78 -26.34 4.44 3.35
C GLY A 78 -25.84 5.70 4.05
N GLY A 79 -24.52 5.91 4.10
CA GLY A 79 -23.85 6.97 4.82
C GLY A 79 -22.79 7.71 4.02
N ARG A 80 -22.00 8.52 4.73
CA ARG A 80 -20.91 9.31 4.15
C ARG A 80 -19.84 8.41 3.53
N VAL A 81 -19.33 8.80 2.38
CA VAL A 81 -18.11 8.27 1.77
C VAL A 81 -17.08 9.39 1.68
N LEU A 82 -15.95 9.22 2.35
CA LEU A 82 -14.79 10.09 2.24
C LEU A 82 -13.89 9.56 1.13
N THR A 83 -13.82 10.25 0.02
CA THR A 83 -12.80 10.01 -1.00
C THR A 83 -11.59 10.89 -0.67
N VAL A 84 -10.46 10.25 -0.37
CA VAL A 84 -9.22 10.98 -0.08
C VAL A 84 -8.60 11.43 -1.40
N ASP A 85 -8.48 12.73 -1.55
CA ASP A 85 -7.92 13.42 -2.71
C ASP A 85 -6.94 14.52 -2.26
N ARG A 86 -6.50 15.35 -3.20
CA ARG A 86 -5.55 16.44 -2.93
C ARG A 86 -6.11 17.53 -2.04
N ASP A 87 -7.42 17.75 -2.10
CA ASP A 87 -8.10 18.80 -1.33
C ASP A 87 -8.44 18.31 0.09
N THR A 88 -8.27 17.02 0.33
CA THR A 88 -8.51 16.42 1.65
C THR A 88 -7.48 16.93 2.67
N PRO A 89 -7.91 17.55 3.79
CA PRO A 89 -7.01 18.02 4.83
C PRO A 89 -6.38 16.85 5.58
N THR A 90 -5.22 16.40 5.13
CA THR A 90 -4.52 15.23 5.69
C THR A 90 -3.67 15.57 6.91
N GLY A 91 -3.27 16.83 7.05
CA GLY A 91 -2.35 17.28 8.10
C GLY A 91 -0.89 16.84 7.85
N LEU A 92 -0.56 16.32 6.67
CA LEU A 92 0.81 16.00 6.26
C LEU A 92 1.41 17.18 5.49
N PRO A 93 2.38 17.92 6.05
CA PRO A 93 3.05 18.97 5.32
C PRO A 93 3.92 18.38 4.21
N LEU A 94 3.84 18.93 3.00
CA LEU A 94 4.61 18.44 1.84
C LEU A 94 5.95 19.20 1.64
N GLY A 95 6.21 20.25 2.42
CA GLY A 95 7.40 21.08 2.24
C GLY A 95 7.54 21.59 0.81
N ASP A 96 8.72 21.40 0.22
CA ASP A 96 9.02 21.79 -1.17
C ASP A 96 8.65 20.70 -2.20
N TYR A 97 8.00 19.60 -1.77
CA TYR A 97 7.63 18.52 -2.68
C TYR A 97 6.45 18.93 -3.57
N ASP A 98 6.61 18.79 -4.89
CA ASP A 98 5.49 18.99 -5.83
C ASP A 98 4.43 17.90 -5.64
N GLY A 99 3.37 18.24 -4.94
CA GLY A 99 2.24 17.34 -4.67
C GLY A 99 1.36 17.04 -5.89
N ALA A 100 1.61 17.67 -7.05
CA ALA A 100 0.70 17.57 -8.22
C ALA A 100 0.50 16.13 -8.72
N ALA A 101 1.52 15.28 -8.61
CA ALA A 101 1.49 13.88 -9.04
C ALA A 101 1.65 12.88 -7.88
N LEU A 102 1.52 13.34 -6.63
CA LEU A 102 1.67 12.46 -5.46
C LEU A 102 0.47 11.53 -5.33
N GLY A 103 0.72 10.23 -5.31
CA GLY A 103 -0.31 9.22 -5.06
C GLY A 103 -0.88 9.35 -3.64
N MET A 104 -2.20 9.29 -3.52
CA MET A 104 -2.86 9.42 -2.21
C MET A 104 -2.57 8.23 -1.29
N ASP A 105 -2.30 7.06 -1.82
CA ASP A 105 -1.79 5.90 -1.08
C ASP A 105 -0.56 6.26 -0.24
N ARG A 106 0.42 6.94 -0.83
CA ARG A 106 1.64 7.38 -0.13
C ARG A 106 1.37 8.41 0.98
N VAL A 107 0.44 9.32 0.72
CA VAL A 107 -0.01 10.32 1.72
C VAL A 107 -0.70 9.62 2.89
N VAL A 108 -1.63 8.74 2.59
CA VAL A 108 -2.40 7.97 3.58
C VAL A 108 -1.47 7.10 4.45
N ASP A 109 -0.48 6.46 3.84
CA ASP A 109 0.51 5.65 4.55
C ASP A 109 1.36 6.51 5.51
N CYS A 110 1.80 7.68 5.07
CA CYS A 110 2.53 8.62 5.92
C CYS A 110 1.68 9.13 7.09
N VAL A 111 0.41 9.45 6.85
CA VAL A 111 -0.54 9.84 7.92
C VAL A 111 -0.70 8.72 8.96
N ALA A 112 -0.85 7.47 8.49
CA ALA A 112 -0.94 6.31 9.38
C ALA A 112 0.33 6.11 10.19
N ALA A 113 1.49 6.24 9.55
CA ALA A 113 2.79 6.05 10.20
C ALA A 113 3.05 7.14 11.26
N LEU A 114 2.80 8.41 10.93
CA LEU A 114 2.94 9.53 11.87
C LEU A 114 1.99 9.46 13.08
N ALA A 115 0.81 8.88 12.90
CA ALA A 115 -0.13 8.68 14.00
C ALA A 115 0.35 7.61 15.02
N ARG A 116 1.37 6.81 14.68
CA ARG A 116 1.80 5.63 15.45
C ARG A 116 3.27 5.62 15.84
N TYR A 117 4.11 6.25 15.05
CA TYR A 117 5.56 6.17 15.19
C TYR A 117 6.16 7.58 15.17
N ALA A 118 7.17 7.78 15.98
CA ALA A 118 7.92 9.05 16.00
C ALA A 118 8.77 9.20 14.73
N PRO A 119 8.72 10.35 14.05
CA PRO A 119 9.60 10.66 12.93
C PRO A 119 11.06 10.86 13.38
N PRO A 120 12.07 10.74 12.50
CA PRO A 120 11.90 10.54 11.06
C PRO A 120 11.49 9.13 10.67
N LEU A 121 10.76 8.99 9.53
CA LEU A 121 10.19 7.75 9.06
C LEU A 121 10.61 7.44 7.62
N ALA A 122 10.88 6.18 7.34
CA ALA A 122 10.95 5.62 5.99
C ALA A 122 9.84 4.57 5.83
N VAL A 123 8.83 4.90 5.04
CA VAL A 123 7.66 4.03 4.81
C VAL A 123 7.83 3.35 3.47
N PHE A 124 8.03 2.04 3.48
CA PHE A 124 8.08 1.19 2.28
C PHE A 124 6.74 0.48 2.11
N ASP A 125 6.01 0.82 1.06
CA ASP A 125 4.86 0.02 0.61
C ASP A 125 5.31 -0.91 -0.52
N MET A 126 5.27 -2.20 -0.27
CA MET A 126 5.70 -3.25 -1.19
C MET A 126 4.49 -3.87 -1.92
N GLY A 127 3.92 -3.10 -2.83
CA GLY A 127 2.80 -3.48 -3.69
C GLY A 127 3.22 -3.92 -5.10
N THR A 128 2.41 -3.57 -6.10
CA THR A 128 2.72 -3.73 -7.54
C THR A 128 4.00 -2.97 -7.91
N ALA A 129 4.12 -1.72 -7.47
CA ALA A 129 5.38 -1.03 -7.31
C ALA A 129 5.79 -1.11 -5.83
N THR A 130 7.08 -0.99 -5.54
CA THR A 130 7.57 -0.68 -4.20
C THR A 130 7.76 0.81 -4.10
N THR A 131 6.97 1.49 -3.28
CA THR A 131 7.15 2.92 -3.01
C THR A 131 7.87 3.12 -1.68
N LEU A 132 8.74 4.12 -1.64
CA LEU A 132 9.32 4.66 -0.42
C LEU A 132 8.79 6.08 -0.22
N SER A 133 8.36 6.38 0.98
CA SER A 133 7.99 7.72 1.43
C SER A 133 8.83 8.07 2.65
N VAL A 134 9.46 9.25 2.61
CA VAL A 134 10.32 9.74 3.69
C VAL A 134 9.65 10.92 4.38
N VAL A 135 9.54 10.84 5.69
CA VAL A 135 9.07 11.92 6.55
C VAL A 135 10.22 12.31 7.48
N ASP A 136 10.58 13.59 7.50
CA ASP A 136 11.67 14.07 8.34
C ASP A 136 11.28 14.20 9.82
N ARG A 137 12.22 14.68 10.63
CA ARG A 137 12.08 14.81 12.07
C ARG A 137 10.98 15.79 12.50
N GLU A 138 10.68 16.76 11.64
CA GLU A 138 9.62 17.78 11.81
C GLU A 138 8.26 17.27 11.36
N GLY A 139 8.17 16.03 10.85
CA GLY A 139 6.94 15.44 10.33
C GLY A 139 6.60 15.89 8.89
N VAL A 140 7.56 16.47 8.16
CA VAL A 140 7.37 16.96 6.79
C VAL A 140 7.71 15.85 5.80
N PHE A 141 6.84 15.63 4.82
CA PHE A 141 7.10 14.72 3.71
C PHE A 141 8.22 15.26 2.81
N ARG A 142 9.27 14.48 2.61
CA ARG A 142 10.45 14.85 1.82
C ARG A 142 10.55 14.16 0.47
N GLY A 143 9.50 13.45 0.07
CA GLY A 143 9.53 12.67 -1.16
C GLY A 143 9.87 11.21 -0.91
N GLY A 144 10.61 10.60 -1.83
CA GLY A 144 10.99 9.18 -1.72
C GLY A 144 11.38 8.56 -3.06
N MET A 145 11.12 7.27 -3.21
CA MET A 145 11.51 6.50 -4.38
C MET A 145 10.36 5.61 -4.86
N ILE A 146 10.39 5.22 -6.12
CA ILE A 146 9.49 4.24 -6.70
C ILE A 146 10.35 3.19 -7.41
N LEU A 147 10.21 1.94 -7.02
CA LEU A 147 10.91 0.80 -7.58
C LEU A 147 9.89 -0.18 -8.18
N ALA A 148 10.33 -1.04 -9.07
CA ALA A 148 9.51 -2.15 -9.52
C ALA A 148 9.23 -3.10 -8.34
N GLY A 149 7.97 -3.51 -8.15
CA GLY A 149 7.62 -4.54 -7.19
C GLY A 149 8.10 -5.93 -7.63
N LEU A 150 7.99 -6.92 -6.75
CA LEU A 150 8.56 -8.25 -7.00
C LEU A 150 7.99 -8.91 -8.25
N SER A 151 6.66 -8.98 -8.36
CA SER A 151 6.00 -9.59 -9.53
C SER A 151 6.31 -8.82 -10.81
N LEU A 152 6.23 -7.48 -10.76
CA LEU A 152 6.52 -6.63 -11.91
C LEU A 152 7.97 -6.83 -12.42
N SER A 153 8.93 -7.01 -11.51
CA SER A 153 10.31 -7.31 -11.86
C SER A 153 10.45 -8.67 -12.55
N LEU A 154 9.78 -9.71 -12.04
CA LEU A 154 9.78 -11.05 -12.62
C LEU A 154 9.09 -11.07 -13.99
N ASP A 155 7.94 -10.42 -14.11
CA ASP A 155 7.19 -10.30 -15.36
C ASP A 155 8.02 -9.56 -16.44
N ALA A 156 8.70 -8.48 -16.05
CA ALA A 156 9.57 -7.73 -16.96
C ALA A 156 10.76 -8.57 -17.46
N LEU A 157 11.36 -9.40 -16.60
CA LEU A 157 12.41 -10.33 -17.00
C LEU A 157 11.89 -11.38 -18.01
N SER A 158 10.76 -12.02 -17.69
CA SER A 158 10.16 -13.03 -18.56
C SER A 158 9.69 -12.46 -19.89
N ALA A 159 9.16 -11.24 -19.90
CA ALA A 159 8.68 -10.59 -21.13
C ALA A 159 9.83 -10.12 -22.06
N ARG A 160 11.03 -9.84 -21.52
CA ARG A 160 12.12 -9.23 -22.30
C ARG A 160 13.32 -10.15 -22.51
N ALA A 161 13.40 -11.28 -21.84
CA ALA A 161 14.48 -12.25 -22.00
C ALA A 161 13.91 -13.60 -22.46
N ALA A 162 14.11 -13.94 -23.73
CA ALA A 162 13.48 -15.09 -24.41
C ALA A 162 13.67 -16.45 -23.73
N GLN A 163 14.68 -16.59 -22.87
CA GLN A 163 14.99 -17.85 -22.16
C GLN A 163 14.53 -17.87 -20.72
N LEU A 164 13.93 -16.77 -20.22
CA LEU A 164 13.46 -16.68 -18.83
C LEU A 164 11.96 -17.01 -18.76
N PRO A 165 11.58 -18.07 -18.04
CA PRO A 165 10.17 -18.47 -17.91
C PRO A 165 9.38 -17.52 -17.01
N PRO A 166 8.03 -17.51 -17.09
CA PRO A 166 7.20 -16.90 -16.08
C PRO A 166 7.44 -17.56 -14.71
N VAL A 167 7.57 -16.75 -13.65
CA VAL A 167 7.90 -17.24 -12.31
C VAL A 167 6.89 -16.73 -11.29
N THR A 168 6.30 -17.65 -10.52
CA THR A 168 5.40 -17.31 -9.41
C THR A 168 6.20 -17.02 -8.14
N LEU A 169 5.78 -15.99 -7.40
CA LEU A 169 6.37 -15.66 -6.10
C LEU A 169 6.09 -16.77 -5.07
N SER A 170 7.13 -17.19 -4.39
CA SER A 170 7.07 -18.01 -3.18
C SER A 170 8.29 -17.69 -2.30
N PRO A 171 8.24 -17.96 -0.99
CA PRO A 171 9.38 -17.75 -0.12
C PRO A 171 10.63 -18.47 -0.63
N PRO A 172 11.83 -17.86 -0.52
CA PRO A 172 13.07 -18.51 -0.90
C PRO A 172 13.44 -19.60 0.12
N GLU A 173 13.90 -20.74 -0.38
CA GLU A 173 14.36 -21.88 0.46
C GLU A 173 15.86 -21.79 0.79
N GLY A 174 16.56 -20.82 0.20
CA GLY A 174 17.99 -20.59 0.39
C GLY A 174 18.42 -19.27 -0.25
N LEU A 175 19.70 -18.96 -0.15
CA LEU A 175 20.28 -17.73 -0.72
C LEU A 175 20.59 -17.86 -2.23
N VAL A 176 21.00 -19.03 -2.67
CA VAL A 176 21.46 -19.29 -4.04
C VAL A 176 20.48 -20.22 -4.75
N GLY A 177 19.92 -19.76 -5.87
CA GLY A 177 19.08 -20.58 -6.73
C GLY A 177 19.90 -21.61 -7.49
N THR A 178 19.36 -22.81 -7.68
CA THR A 178 20.02 -23.92 -8.40
C THR A 178 19.40 -24.21 -9.76
N ASP A 179 18.38 -23.43 -10.14
CA ASP A 179 17.74 -23.42 -11.45
C ASP A 179 17.31 -21.99 -11.80
N THR A 180 16.91 -21.76 -13.07
CA THR A 180 16.56 -20.44 -13.57
C THR A 180 15.42 -19.79 -12.78
N GLU A 181 14.36 -20.52 -12.46
CA GLU A 181 13.21 -19.98 -11.74
C GLU A 181 13.59 -19.55 -10.32
N ARG A 182 14.36 -20.38 -9.59
CA ARG A 182 14.88 -20.04 -8.27
C ARG A 182 15.84 -18.86 -8.35
N CYS A 183 16.72 -18.80 -9.33
CA CYS A 183 17.63 -17.66 -9.52
C CYS A 183 16.85 -16.35 -9.71
N MET A 184 15.82 -16.34 -10.57
CA MET A 184 14.96 -15.17 -10.79
C MET A 184 14.22 -14.78 -9.53
N ARG A 185 13.55 -15.72 -8.88
CA ARG A 185 12.76 -15.50 -7.66
C ARG A 185 13.61 -14.98 -6.51
N TYR A 186 14.74 -15.64 -6.25
CA TYR A 186 15.64 -15.25 -5.16
C TYR A 186 16.29 -13.89 -5.45
N GLY A 187 16.67 -13.65 -6.70
CA GLY A 187 17.19 -12.36 -7.15
C GLY A 187 16.20 -11.22 -6.89
N ALA A 188 14.92 -11.41 -7.21
CA ALA A 188 13.88 -10.41 -6.93
C ALA A 188 13.69 -10.18 -5.43
N ILE A 189 13.55 -11.24 -4.64
CA ILE A 189 13.25 -11.13 -3.20
C ILE A 189 14.45 -10.62 -2.40
N TYR A 190 15.64 -11.22 -2.58
CA TYR A 190 16.86 -10.75 -1.89
C TYR A 190 17.32 -9.38 -2.40
N GLY A 191 17.13 -9.10 -3.70
CA GLY A 191 17.39 -7.78 -4.27
C GLY A 191 16.54 -6.70 -3.60
N ALA A 192 15.24 -6.98 -3.39
CA ALA A 192 14.35 -6.06 -2.68
C ALA A 192 14.75 -5.90 -1.20
N ALA A 193 15.13 -6.97 -0.51
CA ALA A 193 15.64 -6.89 0.87
C ALA A 193 16.90 -6.02 0.95
N GLY A 194 17.88 -6.27 0.08
CA GLY A 194 19.10 -5.45 0.02
C GLY A 194 18.84 -4.00 -0.35
N ALA A 195 17.84 -3.74 -1.21
CA ALA A 195 17.43 -2.36 -1.53
C ALA A 195 16.85 -1.65 -0.30
N VAL A 196 15.95 -2.29 0.46
CA VAL A 196 15.41 -1.72 1.71
C VAL A 196 16.53 -1.39 2.69
N GLU A 197 17.43 -2.35 2.96
CA GLU A 197 18.55 -2.17 3.88
C GLU A 197 19.51 -1.06 3.43
N GLY A 198 19.92 -1.10 2.15
CA GLY A 198 20.87 -0.13 1.61
C GLY A 198 20.30 1.28 1.48
N ILE A 199 18.99 1.42 1.23
CA ILE A 199 18.31 2.72 1.20
C ILE A 199 18.14 3.23 2.63
N ALA A 200 17.69 2.40 3.57
CA ALA A 200 17.53 2.78 4.96
C ALA A 200 18.84 3.31 5.55
N ALA A 201 19.96 2.63 5.33
CA ALA A 201 21.27 3.08 5.80
C ALA A 201 21.65 4.47 5.26
N ARG A 202 21.40 4.75 3.98
CA ARG A 202 21.65 6.07 3.38
C ARG A 202 20.73 7.16 3.90
N LEU A 203 19.48 6.81 4.22
CA LEU A 203 18.55 7.74 4.84
C LEU A 203 18.97 8.06 6.28
N GLU A 204 19.48 7.10 7.03
CA GLU A 204 20.03 7.32 8.37
C GLU A 204 21.24 8.27 8.36
N GLU A 205 22.09 8.18 7.33
CA GLU A 205 23.20 9.13 7.14
C GLU A 205 22.69 10.57 6.93
N GLN A 206 21.55 10.74 6.26
CA GLN A 206 21.00 12.06 5.92
C GLN A 206 20.07 12.63 6.99
N PHE A 207 19.21 11.80 7.57
CA PHE A 207 18.12 12.23 8.47
C PHE A 207 18.37 11.85 9.94
N GLY A 208 19.45 11.11 10.22
CA GLY A 208 19.71 10.48 11.51
C GLY A 208 18.88 9.19 11.72
N PRO A 209 18.98 8.57 12.91
CA PRO A 209 18.23 7.35 13.21
C PRO A 209 16.74 7.51 12.88
N LEU A 210 16.21 6.57 12.12
CA LEU A 210 14.82 6.62 11.63
C LEU A 210 14.08 5.30 11.87
N THR A 211 12.75 5.37 11.89
CA THR A 211 11.90 4.19 11.94
C THR A 211 11.57 3.73 10.53
N VAL A 212 11.95 2.50 10.21
CA VAL A 212 11.55 1.86 8.95
C VAL A 212 10.22 1.16 9.14
N VAL A 213 9.20 1.61 8.41
CA VAL A 213 7.85 0.99 8.37
C VAL A 213 7.71 0.25 7.06
N LEU A 214 7.30 -1.01 7.12
CA LEU A 214 7.09 -1.87 5.97
C LEU A 214 5.62 -2.26 5.89
N THR A 215 5.01 -2.07 4.72
CA THR A 215 3.64 -2.46 4.40
C THR A 215 3.57 -3.11 3.01
N GLY A 216 2.38 -3.42 2.54
CA GLY A 216 2.15 -4.03 1.23
C GLY A 216 2.31 -5.55 1.19
N GLY A 217 1.58 -6.19 0.27
CA GLY A 217 1.49 -7.65 0.21
C GLY A 217 2.83 -8.37 -0.02
N ASN A 218 3.72 -7.77 -0.82
CA ASN A 218 5.05 -8.31 -1.09
C ASN A 218 6.01 -8.20 0.10
N GLY A 219 5.72 -7.32 1.07
CA GLY A 219 6.49 -7.19 2.29
C GLY A 219 6.58 -8.50 3.09
N ALA A 220 5.58 -9.37 2.98
CA ALA A 220 5.58 -10.68 3.62
C ALA A 220 6.74 -11.59 3.16
N TYR A 221 7.20 -11.46 1.89
CA TYR A 221 8.34 -12.20 1.37
C TYR A 221 9.68 -11.59 1.77
N VAL A 222 9.73 -10.28 1.92
CA VAL A 222 10.98 -9.51 2.11
C VAL A 222 11.33 -9.39 3.59
N ARG A 223 10.33 -9.10 4.45
CA ARG A 223 10.52 -8.87 5.88
C ARG A 223 11.34 -9.94 6.60
N PRO A 224 11.11 -11.26 6.38
CA PRO A 224 11.86 -12.30 7.09
C PRO A 224 13.36 -12.31 6.76
N LEU A 225 13.78 -11.64 5.68
CA LEU A 225 15.16 -11.60 5.21
C LEU A 225 15.91 -10.34 5.64
N LEU A 226 15.20 -9.34 6.15
CA LEU A 226 15.79 -8.08 6.59
C LEU A 226 16.61 -8.28 7.87
N ARG A 227 17.80 -7.67 7.89
CA ARG A 227 18.74 -7.70 9.01
C ARG A 227 18.67 -6.44 9.87
N ILE A 228 17.87 -5.46 9.43
CA ILE A 228 17.61 -4.22 10.16
C ILE A 228 16.27 -4.30 10.89
N PRO A 229 16.08 -3.56 12.00
CA PRO A 229 14.78 -3.45 12.64
C PRO A 229 13.76 -2.80 11.70
N VAL A 230 12.60 -3.42 11.55
CA VAL A 230 11.48 -2.85 10.78
C VAL A 230 10.18 -3.03 11.54
N VAL A 231 9.30 -2.05 11.44
CA VAL A 231 7.91 -2.17 11.86
C VAL A 231 7.11 -2.77 10.72
N TRP A 232 6.44 -3.88 10.95
CA TRP A 232 5.56 -4.52 9.97
C TRP A 232 4.10 -4.12 10.23
N GLU A 233 3.52 -3.36 9.31
CA GLU A 233 2.14 -2.90 9.40
C GLU A 233 1.37 -3.20 8.11
N PRO A 234 0.84 -4.43 7.96
CA PRO A 234 0.20 -4.88 6.72
C PRO A 234 -1.13 -4.16 6.39
N MET A 235 -1.64 -3.37 7.33
CA MET A 235 -2.89 -2.63 7.20
C MET A 235 -2.67 -1.11 7.14
N LEU A 236 -1.44 -0.64 6.90
CA LEU A 236 -1.06 0.76 7.06
C LEU A 236 -1.98 1.71 6.30
N THR A 237 -2.24 1.48 5.02
CA THR A 237 -3.14 2.30 4.21
C THR A 237 -4.56 2.33 4.78
N HIS A 238 -5.08 1.19 5.22
CA HIS A 238 -6.40 1.13 5.85
C HIS A 238 -6.45 1.86 7.19
N LEU A 239 -5.37 1.83 7.96
CA LEU A 239 -5.25 2.58 9.20
C LEU A 239 -5.20 4.09 8.94
N GLY A 240 -4.51 4.52 7.88
CA GLY A 240 -4.47 5.92 7.46
C GLY A 240 -5.83 6.44 6.97
N LEU A 241 -6.55 5.64 6.19
CA LEU A 241 -7.91 5.97 5.77
C LEU A 241 -8.85 6.10 6.98
N ARG A 242 -8.72 5.20 7.95
CA ARG A 242 -9.48 5.29 9.21
C ARG A 242 -9.11 6.56 9.98
N GLU A 243 -7.85 6.90 10.09
CA GLU A 243 -7.36 8.10 10.76
C GLU A 243 -7.92 9.36 10.11
N LEU A 244 -7.86 9.47 8.79
CA LEU A 244 -8.42 10.60 8.04
C LEU A 244 -9.93 10.71 8.19
N TRP A 245 -10.64 9.59 8.21
CA TRP A 245 -12.07 9.58 8.49
C TRP A 245 -12.37 10.19 9.85
N LEU A 246 -11.67 9.77 10.90
CA LEU A 246 -11.90 10.24 12.28
C LEU A 246 -11.58 11.72 12.45
N ARG A 247 -10.55 12.24 11.79
CA ARG A 247 -10.20 13.67 11.80
C ARG A 247 -11.26 14.55 11.16
N GLN A 248 -12.13 13.99 10.34
CA GLN A 248 -13.18 14.69 9.63
C GLN A 248 -14.59 14.33 10.14
N GLU A 249 -14.70 13.52 11.19
CA GLU A 249 -15.96 13.37 11.91
C GLU A 249 -16.21 14.66 12.69
N PRO A 250 -17.45 15.23 12.63
CA PRO A 250 -17.82 16.46 13.34
C PRO A 250 -17.85 16.28 14.86
#